data_9d95b4f9f5340baf0a21bc447c419fc7
#
_entry.id   9d95b4f9f5340baf0a21bc447c419fc7
#
_cell.length_a   1.000
_cell.length_b   1.000
_cell.length_c   1.000
_cell.angle_alpha   90.00
_cell.angle_beta   90.00
_cell.angle_gamma   90.00
#
_symmetry.space_group_name_H-M   'P 1'
#
loop_
_entity.id
_entity.type
_entity.pdbx_description
1 polymer ?
#
loop_
_entity_poly.entity_id
_entity_poly.type
_entity_poly.pdbx_seq_one_letter_code
_entity_poly.pdbx_strand_id
1 'polypeptide(L)'
;MTGCVIIDLVYHISKERAQKFGQPFKHLVPLIFVDTLYHFPQTVDLAKRAAKHYNAPMHVYKPQGTNSVFEFEKRWGPQLWERDEDMYDYLVKVEPARRAYEELDVRAVFTGRRRSQGADRAGLAAVEVDETGLIKVNPLLNWTFDEVNAYVKENNVPYNELLDMGYKSIGDWHSTSLPSGNGGSDERSGRWSDKAGKTECGLHKDYFKMKEIAEAKLQNTSSITNNSS
;
A
#
# COMPACT_ATOMS: atom_id res chain seq x y z
N MET A 1 0.23 10.11 -2.52
CA MET A 1 -0.72 11.25 -2.44
C MET A 1 -2.08 10.84 -1.87
N THR A 2 -2.86 10.01 -2.56
CA THR A 2 -4.28 9.73 -2.21
C THR A 2 -4.48 9.28 -0.77
N GLY A 3 -3.60 8.42 -0.24
CA GLY A 3 -3.64 8.03 1.18
C GLY A 3 -3.50 9.20 2.15
N CYS A 4 -2.61 10.15 1.85
CA CYS A 4 -2.42 11.34 2.72
C CYS A 4 -3.63 12.28 2.70
N VAL A 5 -4.31 12.42 1.54
CA VAL A 5 -5.58 13.16 1.47
C VAL A 5 -6.65 12.50 2.33
N ILE A 6 -6.74 11.16 2.34
CA ILE A 6 -7.69 10.46 3.20
C ILE A 6 -7.36 10.69 4.69
N ILE A 7 -6.07 10.68 5.06
CA ILE A 7 -5.66 10.96 6.44
C ILE A 7 -6.06 12.38 6.84
N ASP A 8 -5.84 13.36 5.96
CA ASP A 8 -6.22 14.75 6.18
C ASP A 8 -7.74 14.93 6.40
N LEU A 9 -8.54 14.34 5.51
CA LEU A 9 -10.00 14.35 5.65
C LEU A 9 -10.46 13.73 6.96
N VAL A 10 -9.90 12.57 7.35
CA VAL A 10 -10.21 11.92 8.63
C VAL A 10 -9.77 12.77 9.81
N TYR A 11 -8.64 13.49 9.71
CA TYR A 11 -8.18 14.42 10.73
C TYR A 11 -9.18 15.56 10.95
N HIS A 12 -9.65 16.18 9.88
CA HIS A 12 -10.63 17.27 9.97
C HIS A 12 -11.96 16.78 10.58
N ILE A 13 -12.48 15.65 10.13
CA ILE A 13 -13.69 15.05 10.70
C ILE A 13 -13.48 14.72 12.19
N SER A 14 -12.31 14.23 12.57
CA SER A 14 -11.97 13.91 13.97
C SER A 14 -11.98 15.18 14.84
N LYS A 15 -11.44 16.29 14.31
CA LYS A 15 -11.43 17.60 14.97
C LYS A 15 -12.84 18.16 15.17
N GLU A 16 -13.63 18.19 14.11
CA GLU A 16 -15.01 18.66 14.17
C GLU A 16 -15.84 17.84 15.17
N ARG A 17 -15.66 16.52 15.17
CA ARG A 17 -16.33 15.64 16.12
C ARG A 17 -15.93 15.96 17.57
N ALA A 18 -14.63 16.12 17.83
CA ALA A 18 -14.13 16.47 19.16
C ALA A 18 -14.73 17.79 19.66
N GLN A 19 -14.75 18.81 18.81
CA GLN A 19 -15.35 20.12 19.12
C GLN A 19 -16.85 20.01 19.39
N LYS A 20 -17.59 19.32 18.50
CA LYS A 20 -19.04 19.16 18.62
C LYS A 20 -19.49 18.48 19.91
N PHE A 21 -18.70 17.53 20.40
CA PHE A 21 -19.04 16.76 21.60
C PHE A 21 -18.26 17.18 22.85
N GLY A 22 -17.47 18.26 22.79
CA GLY A 22 -16.64 18.74 23.91
C GLY A 22 -15.63 17.69 24.40
N GLN A 23 -15.12 16.85 23.49
CA GLN A 23 -14.19 15.78 23.82
C GLN A 23 -12.75 16.14 23.43
N PRO A 24 -11.72 15.58 24.09
CA PRO A 24 -10.35 15.73 23.64
C PRO A 24 -10.18 15.21 22.20
N PHE A 25 -9.32 15.88 21.43
CA PHE A 25 -8.99 15.42 20.09
C PHE A 25 -8.37 14.02 20.13
N LYS A 26 -8.90 13.13 19.32
CA LYS A 26 -8.32 11.82 19.02
C LYS A 26 -8.52 11.53 17.54
N HIS A 27 -7.45 11.13 16.83
CA HIS A 27 -7.59 10.66 15.45
C HIS A 27 -8.45 9.40 15.42
N LEU A 28 -9.53 9.41 14.62
CA LEU A 28 -10.56 8.35 14.66
C LEU A 28 -10.09 7.03 14.07
N VAL A 29 -9.12 7.06 13.16
CA VAL A 29 -8.68 5.89 12.40
C VAL A 29 -7.17 5.76 12.51
N PRO A 30 -6.63 4.63 13.02
CA PRO A 30 -5.20 4.38 13.01
C PRO A 30 -4.69 4.13 11.58
N LEU A 31 -3.39 4.32 11.39
CA LEU A 31 -2.72 4.07 10.13
C LEU A 31 -2.04 2.70 10.16
N ILE A 32 -2.14 1.96 9.07
CA ILE A 32 -1.37 0.75 8.84
C ILE A 32 -0.38 1.06 7.71
N PHE A 33 0.91 0.95 8.01
CA PHE A 33 1.98 1.07 7.03
C PHE A 33 2.60 -0.31 6.81
N VAL A 34 2.41 -0.87 5.61
CA VAL A 34 3.07 -2.11 5.20
C VAL A 34 4.44 -1.73 4.65
N ASP A 35 5.47 -1.97 5.43
CA ASP A 35 6.87 -1.74 5.04
C ASP A 35 7.40 -2.97 4.32
N THR A 36 7.46 -2.88 2.99
CA THR A 36 7.94 -3.96 2.12
C THR A 36 9.45 -4.18 2.19
N LEU A 37 10.18 -3.36 2.91
CA LEU A 37 11.64 -3.24 2.96
C LEU A 37 12.25 -2.64 1.68
N TYR A 38 11.51 -2.55 0.59
CA TYR A 38 11.95 -2.09 -0.74
C TYR A 38 11.35 -0.73 -1.14
N HIS A 39 10.81 0.02 -0.18
CA HIS A 39 10.35 1.37 -0.43
C HIS A 39 11.51 2.34 -0.71
N PHE A 40 11.22 3.38 -1.48
CA PHE A 40 12.08 4.55 -1.50
C PHE A 40 12.16 5.17 -0.10
N PRO A 41 13.35 5.70 0.31
CA PRO A 41 13.48 6.39 1.61
C PRO A 41 12.44 7.49 1.81
N GLN A 42 12.09 8.23 0.75
CA GLN A 42 11.08 9.29 0.76
C GLN A 42 9.67 8.76 1.10
N THR A 43 9.36 7.50 0.76
CA THR A 43 8.08 6.88 1.11
C THR A 43 8.01 6.56 2.60
N VAL A 44 9.10 6.04 3.16
CA VAL A 44 9.20 5.75 4.61
C VAL A 44 9.17 7.04 5.43
N ASP A 45 9.87 8.08 4.97
CA ASP A 45 9.86 9.40 5.60
C ASP A 45 8.46 10.02 5.56
N LEU A 46 7.79 9.98 4.39
CA LEU A 46 6.41 10.48 4.28
C LEU A 46 5.47 9.81 5.28
N ALA A 47 5.54 8.49 5.46
CA ALA A 47 4.68 7.79 6.40
C ALA A 47 4.87 8.33 7.83
N LYS A 48 6.12 8.54 8.26
CA LYS A 48 6.45 9.11 9.58
C LYS A 48 5.99 10.58 9.71
N ARG A 49 6.25 11.41 8.68
CA ARG A 49 5.83 12.83 8.66
C ARG A 49 4.31 12.95 8.71
N ALA A 50 3.58 12.17 7.93
CA ALA A 50 2.13 12.19 7.93
C ALA A 50 1.55 11.75 9.28
N ALA A 51 2.02 10.63 9.85
CA ALA A 51 1.57 10.18 11.16
C ALA A 51 1.80 11.25 12.25
N LYS A 52 2.97 11.88 12.25
CA LYS A 52 3.31 12.95 13.20
C LYS A 52 2.45 14.21 12.97
N HIS A 53 2.29 14.64 11.71
CA HIS A 53 1.56 15.85 11.34
C HIS A 53 0.09 15.78 11.80
N TYR A 54 -0.56 14.65 11.62
CA TYR A 54 -1.96 14.44 11.97
C TYR A 54 -2.16 13.86 13.38
N ASN A 55 -1.10 13.64 14.14
CA ASN A 55 -1.16 12.94 15.44
C ASN A 55 -1.96 11.62 15.32
N ALA A 56 -1.73 10.87 14.24
CA ALA A 56 -2.41 9.63 13.94
C ALA A 56 -1.58 8.43 14.41
N PRO A 57 -2.15 7.51 15.23
CA PRO A 57 -1.45 6.27 15.57
C PRO A 57 -1.08 5.49 14.31
N MET A 58 0.18 5.05 14.21
CA MET A 58 0.67 4.29 13.07
C MET A 58 1.24 2.95 13.50
N HIS A 59 0.72 1.87 12.91
CA HIS A 59 1.21 0.51 13.05
C HIS A 59 2.01 0.13 11.81
N VAL A 60 3.24 -0.35 12.01
CA VAL A 60 4.14 -0.73 10.91
C VAL A 60 4.26 -2.24 10.87
N TYR A 61 3.94 -2.82 9.71
CA TYR A 61 4.03 -4.26 9.47
C TYR A 61 5.03 -4.55 8.36
N LYS A 62 5.97 -5.44 8.65
CA LYS A 62 7.02 -5.90 7.74
C LYS A 62 6.83 -7.37 7.41
N PRO A 63 7.54 -7.90 6.40
CA PRO A 63 7.60 -9.35 6.15
C PRO A 63 7.93 -10.12 7.42
N GLN A 64 7.22 -11.19 7.69
CA GLN A 64 7.33 -11.92 8.93
C GLN A 64 8.76 -12.46 9.18
N GLY A 65 9.30 -12.17 10.37
CA GLY A 65 10.61 -12.64 10.80
C GLY A 65 11.79 -11.98 10.11
N THR A 66 11.58 -10.81 9.45
CA THR A 66 12.65 -10.04 8.81
C THR A 66 12.45 -8.53 9.03
N ASN A 67 13.54 -7.80 9.29
CA ASN A 67 13.51 -6.37 9.57
C ASN A 67 14.30 -5.53 8.55
N SER A 68 15.07 -6.19 7.69
CA SER A 68 15.93 -5.57 6.68
C SER A 68 15.94 -6.35 5.37
N VAL A 69 16.33 -5.68 4.28
CA VAL A 69 16.55 -6.32 2.98
C VAL A 69 17.54 -7.49 3.12
N PHE A 70 18.63 -7.29 3.87
CA PHE A 70 19.64 -8.33 4.06
C PHE A 70 19.05 -9.60 4.71
N GLU A 71 18.24 -9.46 5.76
CA GLU A 71 17.59 -10.60 6.42
C GLU A 71 16.58 -11.29 5.49
N PHE A 72 15.83 -10.51 4.73
CA PHE A 72 14.85 -11.02 3.78
C PHE A 72 15.55 -11.81 2.65
N GLU A 73 16.58 -11.25 2.04
CA GLU A 73 17.33 -11.89 0.96
C GLU A 73 18.15 -13.08 1.44
N LYS A 74 18.64 -13.07 2.67
CA LYS A 74 19.29 -14.25 3.29
C LYS A 74 18.33 -15.42 3.41
N ARG A 75 17.05 -15.16 3.67
CA ARG A 75 16.02 -16.19 3.83
C ARG A 75 15.42 -16.66 2.50
N TRP A 76 15.14 -15.73 1.60
CA TRP A 76 14.39 -15.99 0.36
C TRP A 76 15.23 -15.88 -0.91
N GLY A 77 16.49 -15.47 -0.80
CA GLY A 77 17.40 -15.16 -1.89
C GLY A 77 17.17 -13.76 -2.47
N PRO A 78 18.15 -13.24 -3.22
CA PRO A 78 18.06 -11.90 -3.81
C PRO A 78 17.01 -11.83 -4.92
N GLN A 79 16.46 -10.65 -5.13
CA GLN A 79 15.56 -10.34 -6.25
C GLN A 79 14.38 -11.31 -6.39
N LEU A 80 13.73 -11.65 -5.28
CA LEU A 80 12.59 -12.58 -5.31
C LEU A 80 11.48 -12.11 -6.27
N TRP A 81 11.29 -10.79 -6.46
CA TRP A 81 10.31 -10.21 -7.40
C TRP A 81 10.58 -10.54 -8.87
N GLU A 82 11.81 -10.95 -9.24
CA GLU A 82 12.15 -11.41 -10.59
C GLU A 82 11.91 -12.92 -10.74
N ARG A 83 12.24 -13.69 -9.71
CA ARG A 83 12.19 -15.15 -9.72
C ARG A 83 10.81 -15.71 -9.43
N ASP A 84 10.09 -15.08 -8.53
CA ASP A 84 8.75 -15.50 -8.10
C ASP A 84 7.98 -14.28 -7.56
N GLU A 85 7.35 -13.57 -8.46
CA GLU A 85 6.65 -12.33 -8.15
C GLU A 85 5.45 -12.54 -7.21
N ASP A 86 4.68 -13.61 -7.38
CA ASP A 86 3.53 -13.88 -6.54
C ASP A 86 3.97 -14.19 -5.10
N MET A 87 5.06 -14.94 -4.94
CA MET A 87 5.63 -15.19 -3.62
C MET A 87 6.17 -13.92 -2.99
N TYR A 88 6.85 -13.06 -3.76
CA TYR A 88 7.28 -11.76 -3.29
C TYR A 88 6.10 -10.90 -2.82
N ASP A 89 5.08 -10.70 -3.66
CA ASP A 89 3.91 -9.90 -3.32
C ASP A 89 3.19 -10.47 -2.08
N TYR A 90 3.10 -11.80 -1.95
CA TYR A 90 2.53 -12.43 -0.77
C TYR A 90 3.33 -12.10 0.50
N LEU A 91 4.64 -12.35 0.50
CA LEU A 91 5.48 -12.21 1.68
C LEU A 91 5.64 -10.75 2.16
N VAL A 92 5.76 -9.80 1.22
CA VAL A 92 6.09 -8.41 1.59
C VAL A 92 4.88 -7.48 1.64
N LYS A 93 3.72 -7.90 1.13
CA LYS A 93 2.52 -7.06 1.06
C LYS A 93 1.30 -7.74 1.66
N VAL A 94 0.94 -8.92 1.15
CA VAL A 94 -0.33 -9.57 1.47
C VAL A 94 -0.34 -10.11 2.90
N GLU A 95 0.64 -10.93 3.28
CA GLU A 95 0.77 -11.48 4.62
C GLU A 95 0.86 -10.38 5.69
N PRO A 96 1.78 -9.37 5.57
CA PRO A 96 1.86 -8.31 6.57
C PRO A 96 0.58 -7.50 6.72
N ALA A 97 -0.12 -7.21 5.61
CA ALA A 97 -1.39 -6.51 5.67
C ALA A 97 -2.48 -7.34 6.35
N ARG A 98 -2.59 -8.63 6.03
CA ARG A 98 -3.58 -9.53 6.64
C ARG A 98 -3.31 -9.74 8.13
N ARG A 99 -2.06 -9.92 8.51
CA ARG A 99 -1.66 -10.00 9.92
C ARG A 99 -2.01 -8.70 10.66
N ALA A 100 -1.80 -7.53 10.05
CA ALA A 100 -2.25 -6.27 10.61
C ALA A 100 -3.76 -6.23 10.83
N TYR A 101 -4.54 -6.70 9.86
CA TYR A 101 -6.01 -6.71 9.96
C TYR A 101 -6.50 -7.65 11.05
N GLU A 102 -5.87 -8.81 11.21
CA GLU A 102 -6.19 -9.79 12.25
C GLU A 102 -5.81 -9.27 13.64
N GLU A 103 -4.55 -8.85 13.84
CA GLU A 103 -4.05 -8.40 15.13
C GLU A 103 -4.74 -7.12 15.66
N LEU A 104 -5.19 -6.26 14.76
CA LEU A 104 -5.87 -5.00 15.11
C LEU A 104 -7.40 -5.10 15.03
N ASP A 105 -7.97 -6.29 14.80
CA ASP A 105 -9.40 -6.54 14.61
C ASP A 105 -10.05 -5.58 13.60
N VAL A 106 -9.39 -5.40 12.44
CA VAL A 106 -9.85 -4.47 11.41
C VAL A 106 -11.03 -5.05 10.65
N ARG A 107 -12.16 -4.34 10.64
CA ARG A 107 -13.38 -4.72 9.91
C ARG A 107 -13.53 -3.94 8.60
N ALA A 108 -12.95 -2.74 8.55
CA ALA A 108 -13.01 -1.91 7.36
C ALA A 108 -11.70 -1.14 7.18
N VAL A 109 -11.30 -0.90 5.93
CA VAL A 109 -10.13 -0.11 5.57
C VAL A 109 -10.49 0.97 4.56
N PHE A 110 -9.92 2.16 4.74
CA PHE A 110 -9.90 3.17 3.68
C PHE A 110 -8.77 2.85 2.71
N THR A 111 -9.05 2.91 1.40
CA THR A 111 -8.04 2.73 0.36
C THR A 111 -7.94 3.95 -0.55
N GLY A 112 -6.74 4.22 -1.05
CA GLY A 112 -6.47 5.32 -1.97
C GLY A 112 -6.68 4.94 -3.44
N ARG A 113 -7.51 3.93 -3.75
CA ARG A 113 -7.80 3.52 -5.12
C ARG A 113 -8.80 4.48 -5.77
N ARG A 114 -8.60 4.77 -7.04
CA ARG A 114 -9.44 5.68 -7.83
C ARG A 114 -9.69 5.09 -9.22
N ARG A 115 -10.86 5.32 -9.78
CA ARG A 115 -11.22 4.86 -11.15
C ARG A 115 -10.31 5.46 -12.20
N SER A 116 -9.91 6.72 -12.04
CA SER A 116 -8.97 7.41 -12.94
C SER A 116 -7.60 6.75 -13.08
N GLN A 117 -7.27 5.80 -12.21
CA GLN A 117 -6.04 5.03 -12.29
C GLN A 117 -6.07 3.91 -13.35
N GLY A 118 -7.20 3.75 -14.02
CA GLY A 118 -7.34 2.85 -15.18
C GLY A 118 -7.30 1.36 -14.86
N ALA A 119 -7.20 0.53 -15.88
CA ALA A 119 -7.14 -0.93 -15.81
C ALA A 119 -8.24 -1.51 -14.89
N ASP A 120 -7.89 -2.44 -13.99
CA ASP A 120 -8.83 -3.10 -13.09
C ASP A 120 -9.55 -2.11 -12.14
N ARG A 121 -9.00 -0.90 -11.96
CA ARG A 121 -9.59 0.13 -11.09
C ARG A 121 -10.75 0.88 -11.71
N ALA A 122 -10.94 0.82 -13.02
CA ALA A 122 -12.05 1.48 -13.70
C ALA A 122 -13.43 0.99 -13.21
N GLY A 123 -13.53 -0.29 -12.83
CA GLY A 123 -14.75 -0.93 -12.33
C GLY A 123 -14.97 -0.85 -10.80
N LEU A 124 -14.11 -0.16 -10.03
CA LEU A 124 -14.21 -0.12 -8.58
C LEU A 124 -15.53 0.47 -8.08
N ALA A 125 -16.04 -0.09 -6.98
CA ALA A 125 -17.15 0.49 -6.21
C ALA A 125 -16.65 1.38 -5.06
N ALA A 126 -17.51 2.27 -4.56
CA ALA A 126 -17.18 3.11 -3.40
C ALA A 126 -16.96 2.27 -2.13
N VAL A 127 -17.71 1.19 -1.99
CA VAL A 127 -17.59 0.21 -0.92
C VAL A 127 -17.58 -1.18 -1.54
N GLU A 128 -16.62 -1.99 -1.16
CA GLU A 128 -16.46 -3.37 -1.61
C GLU A 128 -16.26 -4.27 -0.39
N VAL A 129 -16.67 -5.51 -0.49
CA VAL A 129 -16.36 -6.55 0.50
C VAL A 129 -15.49 -7.59 -0.20
N ASP A 130 -14.32 -7.86 0.36
CA ASP A 130 -13.45 -8.90 -0.22
C ASP A 130 -13.85 -10.30 0.26
N GLU A 131 -13.20 -11.32 -0.29
CA GLU A 131 -13.46 -12.73 -0.02
C GLU A 131 -13.27 -13.13 1.46
N THR A 132 -12.63 -12.30 2.27
CA THR A 132 -12.46 -12.51 3.72
C THR A 132 -13.51 -11.78 4.56
N GLY A 133 -14.41 -11.03 3.93
CA GLY A 133 -15.38 -10.18 4.60
C GLY A 133 -14.88 -8.81 5.01
N LEU A 134 -13.64 -8.44 4.64
CA LEU A 134 -13.09 -7.11 4.90
C LEU A 134 -13.77 -6.07 4.02
N ILE A 135 -14.30 -5.02 4.63
CA ILE A 135 -14.92 -3.90 3.94
C ILE A 135 -13.82 -2.94 3.45
N LYS A 136 -13.77 -2.67 2.15
CA LYS A 136 -12.84 -1.70 1.53
C LYS A 136 -13.63 -0.47 1.10
N VAL A 137 -13.30 0.68 1.66
CA VAL A 137 -13.94 1.95 1.34
C VAL A 137 -12.99 2.80 0.52
N ASN A 138 -13.45 3.26 -0.64
CA ASN A 138 -12.69 4.08 -1.60
C ASN A 138 -13.25 5.52 -1.60
N PRO A 139 -12.93 6.37 -0.62
CA PRO A 139 -13.62 7.66 -0.47
C PRO A 139 -13.32 8.64 -1.60
N LEU A 140 -12.19 8.49 -2.27
CA LEU A 140 -11.77 9.35 -3.38
C LEU A 140 -11.96 8.67 -4.76
N LEU A 141 -12.88 7.71 -4.84
CA LEU A 141 -13.09 6.82 -6.00
C LEU A 141 -13.13 7.56 -7.35
N ASN A 142 -13.86 8.68 -7.40
CA ASN A 142 -14.09 9.43 -8.64
C ASN A 142 -13.10 10.61 -8.83
N TRP A 143 -12.16 10.81 -7.91
CA TRP A 143 -11.18 11.87 -8.03
C TRP A 143 -10.13 11.56 -9.09
N THR A 144 -9.75 12.56 -9.86
CA THR A 144 -8.65 12.52 -10.82
C THR A 144 -7.31 12.73 -10.09
N PHE A 145 -6.21 12.50 -10.82
CA PHE A 145 -4.87 12.83 -10.32
C PHE A 145 -4.74 14.33 -10.02
N ASP A 146 -5.27 15.17 -10.90
CA ASP A 146 -5.15 16.63 -10.77
C ASP A 146 -5.96 17.16 -9.59
N GLU A 147 -7.16 16.63 -9.33
CA GLU A 147 -7.95 16.98 -8.14
C GLU A 147 -7.24 16.60 -6.86
N VAL A 148 -6.64 15.40 -6.79
CA VAL A 148 -5.83 14.99 -5.63
C VAL A 148 -4.62 15.91 -5.45
N ASN A 149 -3.95 16.27 -6.54
CA ASN A 149 -2.77 17.13 -6.50
C ASN A 149 -3.12 18.59 -6.10
N ALA A 150 -4.23 19.11 -6.62
CA ALA A 150 -4.76 20.42 -6.22
C ALA A 150 -5.07 20.45 -4.72
N TYR A 151 -5.83 19.46 -4.23
CA TYR A 151 -6.15 19.36 -2.80
C TYR A 151 -4.89 19.32 -1.91
N VAL A 152 -3.89 18.51 -2.30
CA VAL A 152 -2.62 18.40 -1.56
C VAL A 152 -1.94 19.76 -1.43
N LYS A 153 -1.90 20.55 -2.51
CA LYS A 153 -1.26 21.88 -2.52
C LYS A 153 -2.07 22.91 -1.73
N GLU A 154 -3.38 22.95 -1.93
CA GLU A 154 -4.27 23.91 -1.29
C GLU A 154 -4.35 23.72 0.22
N ASN A 155 -4.28 22.48 0.70
CA ASN A 155 -4.40 22.14 2.12
C ASN A 155 -3.07 21.80 2.81
N ASN A 156 -1.92 21.99 2.12
CA ASN A 156 -0.59 21.69 2.63
C ASN A 156 -0.46 20.24 3.16
N VAL A 157 -1.12 19.31 2.50
CA VAL A 157 -1.09 17.88 2.88
C VAL A 157 0.32 17.32 2.65
N PRO A 158 0.92 16.59 3.61
CA PRO A 158 2.20 15.92 3.40
C PRO A 158 2.16 14.99 2.18
N TYR A 159 3.13 15.10 1.30
CA TYR A 159 3.24 14.27 0.10
C TYR A 159 4.68 13.76 -0.11
N ASN A 160 4.85 12.84 -1.06
CA ASN A 160 6.14 12.26 -1.40
C ASN A 160 6.90 13.18 -2.36
N GLU A 161 8.10 13.60 -1.99
CA GLU A 161 8.95 14.49 -2.77
C GLU A 161 9.32 13.95 -4.17
N LEU A 162 9.23 12.63 -4.38
CA LEU A 162 9.42 12.04 -5.71
C LEU A 162 8.39 12.54 -6.74
N LEU A 163 7.26 13.10 -6.30
CA LEU A 163 6.28 13.73 -7.19
C LEU A 163 6.86 14.99 -7.87
N ASP A 164 7.67 15.77 -7.14
CA ASP A 164 8.34 16.94 -7.69
C ASP A 164 9.42 16.55 -8.72
N MET A 165 9.89 15.31 -8.65
CA MET A 165 10.83 14.71 -9.61
C MET A 165 10.14 14.07 -10.82
N GLY A 166 8.79 14.18 -10.92
CA GLY A 166 8.00 13.67 -12.05
C GLY A 166 7.40 12.27 -11.87
N TYR A 167 7.60 11.62 -10.73
CA TYR A 167 6.92 10.36 -10.46
C TYR A 167 5.43 10.60 -10.19
N LYS A 168 4.54 9.92 -10.90
CA LYS A 168 3.09 10.04 -10.70
C LYS A 168 2.52 8.93 -9.79
N SER A 169 3.15 7.77 -9.77
CA SER A 169 2.76 6.62 -8.94
C SER A 169 4.02 5.96 -8.37
N ILE A 170 4.06 5.77 -7.05
CA ILE A 170 5.24 5.29 -6.33
C ILE A 170 4.90 4.00 -5.60
N GLY A 171 5.72 2.99 -5.75
CA GLY A 171 5.70 1.72 -5.01
C GLY A 171 7.10 1.34 -4.55
N ASP A 172 7.45 0.05 -4.64
CA ASP A 172 8.79 -0.42 -4.38
C ASP A 172 9.75 0.12 -5.46
N TRP A 173 11.00 0.44 -5.08
CA TRP A 173 11.96 1.09 -5.99
C TRP A 173 12.25 0.25 -7.25
N HIS A 174 12.31 -1.09 -7.13
CA HIS A 174 12.56 -1.99 -8.26
C HIS A 174 11.40 -2.07 -9.26
N SER A 175 10.19 -1.62 -8.90
CA SER A 175 8.99 -1.67 -9.74
C SER A 175 8.41 -0.30 -10.07
N THR A 176 9.22 0.74 -9.89
CA THR A 176 8.81 2.14 -10.10
C THR A 176 9.88 2.88 -10.88
N SER A 177 9.52 3.44 -12.01
CA SER A 177 10.35 4.28 -12.86
C SER A 177 9.66 5.61 -13.16
N LEU A 178 10.41 6.57 -13.67
CA LEU A 178 9.84 7.77 -14.25
C LEU A 178 8.98 7.39 -15.48
N PRO A 179 7.80 8.02 -15.65
CA PRO A 179 7.02 7.81 -16.86
C PRO A 179 7.83 8.15 -18.10
N SER A 180 7.87 7.26 -19.09
CA SER A 180 8.56 7.48 -20.36
C SER A 180 7.74 8.42 -21.25
N GLY A 181 8.31 9.50 -21.76
CA GLY A 181 7.72 10.42 -22.75
C GLY A 181 6.90 11.56 -22.16
N ASN A 182 6.41 12.45 -23.03
CA ASN A 182 5.59 13.61 -22.69
C ASN A 182 4.20 13.18 -22.16
N GLY A 183 4.16 12.78 -20.89
CA GLY A 183 2.93 12.73 -20.11
C GLY A 183 1.76 11.96 -20.72
N GLY A 184 1.90 10.66 -20.92
CA GLY A 184 0.74 9.81 -21.13
C GLY A 184 -0.29 10.02 -20.01
N SER A 185 -1.58 9.99 -20.34
CA SER A 185 -2.71 10.19 -19.42
C SER A 185 -2.76 9.18 -18.25
N ASP A 186 -1.98 8.11 -18.34
CA ASP A 186 -1.92 7.07 -17.32
C ASP A 186 -0.93 7.45 -16.20
N GLU A 187 -1.48 7.79 -15.02
CA GLU A 187 -0.68 8.12 -13.84
C GLU A 187 0.17 6.93 -13.35
N ARG A 188 -0.13 5.70 -13.77
CA ARG A 188 0.57 4.48 -13.38
C ARG A 188 1.57 3.97 -14.41
N SER A 189 1.79 4.68 -15.50
CA SER A 189 2.71 4.27 -16.57
C SER A 189 4.15 4.01 -16.13
N GLY A 190 4.60 4.59 -14.99
CA GLY A 190 5.88 4.29 -14.36
C GLY A 190 5.89 3.05 -13.44
N ARG A 191 4.77 2.33 -13.31
CA ARG A 191 4.68 1.12 -12.48
C ARG A 191 4.79 -0.12 -13.36
N TRP A 192 5.71 -1.03 -12.96
CA TRP A 192 5.92 -2.30 -13.70
C TRP A 192 6.12 -2.10 -15.21
N SER A 193 6.83 -1.04 -15.60
CA SER A 193 7.06 -0.69 -17.01
C SER A 193 7.77 -1.78 -17.81
N ASP A 194 8.47 -2.67 -17.12
CA ASP A 194 9.19 -3.85 -17.63
C ASP A 194 8.36 -5.15 -17.63
N LYS A 195 7.12 -5.11 -17.07
CA LYS A 195 6.26 -6.30 -16.90
C LYS A 195 4.96 -6.17 -17.65
N ALA A 196 4.86 -6.83 -18.78
CA ALA A 196 3.65 -6.84 -19.60
C ALA A 196 2.44 -7.41 -18.82
N GLY A 197 1.32 -6.66 -18.79
CA GLY A 197 0.05 -7.11 -18.24
C GLY A 197 -0.11 -6.98 -16.72
N LYS A 198 0.90 -6.53 -15.97
CA LYS A 198 0.74 -6.28 -14.53
C LYS A 198 0.12 -4.91 -14.28
N THR A 199 -1.06 -4.89 -13.70
CA THR A 199 -1.83 -3.67 -13.38
C THR A 199 -1.99 -3.43 -11.88
N GLU A 200 -1.90 -4.48 -11.04
CA GLU A 200 -2.10 -4.42 -9.61
C GLU A 200 -1.04 -5.19 -8.82
N CYS A 201 -0.81 -4.77 -7.58
CA CYS A 201 -0.01 -5.53 -6.62
C CYS A 201 -0.89 -6.59 -5.91
N GLY A 202 -0.24 -7.55 -5.25
CA GLY A 202 -0.92 -8.66 -4.57
C GLY A 202 -1.98 -8.28 -3.52
N LEU A 203 -1.93 -7.06 -2.95
CA LEU A 203 -2.90 -6.58 -1.95
C LEU A 203 -4.36 -6.55 -2.42
N HIS A 204 -4.59 -6.59 -3.73
CA HIS A 204 -5.91 -6.50 -4.33
C HIS A 204 -6.27 -7.74 -5.16
N LYS A 205 -5.43 -8.80 -5.10
CA LYS A 205 -5.71 -10.12 -5.66
C LYS A 205 -6.48 -10.97 -4.62
N ASP A 206 -7.01 -12.11 -5.06
CA ASP A 206 -7.65 -13.10 -4.21
C ASP A 206 -6.67 -13.61 -3.13
N TYR A 207 -6.98 -13.33 -1.87
CA TYR A 207 -6.13 -13.67 -0.74
C TYR A 207 -5.98 -15.17 -0.55
N PHE A 208 -7.07 -15.93 -0.60
CA PHE A 208 -7.02 -17.36 -0.34
C PHE A 208 -6.21 -18.08 -1.39
N LYS A 209 -6.36 -17.70 -2.65
CA LYS A 209 -5.56 -18.24 -3.75
C LYS A 209 -4.08 -17.92 -3.61
N MET A 210 -3.74 -16.68 -3.24
CA MET A 210 -2.34 -16.30 -3.02
C MET A 210 -1.74 -17.05 -1.83
N LYS A 211 -2.50 -17.21 -0.75
CA LYS A 211 -2.09 -17.95 0.44
C LYS A 211 -1.83 -19.42 0.12
N GLU A 212 -2.75 -20.09 -0.56
CA GLU A 212 -2.61 -21.48 -0.97
C GLU A 212 -1.35 -21.72 -1.81
N ILE A 213 -1.12 -20.88 -2.81
CA ILE A 213 0.09 -20.95 -3.66
C ILE A 213 1.36 -20.76 -2.83
N ALA A 214 1.38 -19.79 -1.93
CA ALA A 214 2.54 -19.51 -1.09
C ALA A 214 2.81 -20.65 -0.11
N GLU A 215 1.79 -21.18 0.56
CA GLU A 215 1.92 -22.28 1.51
C GLU A 215 2.42 -23.56 0.82
N ALA A 216 1.92 -23.89 -0.37
CA ALA A 216 2.40 -25.03 -1.17
C ALA A 216 3.91 -24.90 -1.52
N LYS A 217 4.35 -23.71 -1.90
CA LYS A 217 5.78 -23.44 -2.18
C LYS A 217 6.65 -23.54 -0.93
N LEU A 218 6.17 -23.05 0.22
CA LEU A 218 6.88 -23.12 1.50
C LEU A 218 7.07 -24.56 1.98
N GLN A 219 6.05 -25.40 1.85
CA GLN A 219 6.12 -26.82 2.20
C GLN A 219 7.13 -27.58 1.33
N ASN A 220 7.15 -27.33 0.02
CA ASN A 220 8.10 -27.95 -0.90
C ASN A 220 9.56 -27.56 -0.58
N THR A 221 9.80 -26.32 -0.17
CA THR A 221 11.15 -25.85 0.19
C THR A 221 11.64 -26.50 1.48
N SER A 222 10.76 -26.70 2.46
CA SER A 222 11.10 -27.37 3.73
C SER A 222 11.40 -28.86 3.57
N SER A 223 10.76 -29.53 2.61
CA SER A 223 10.99 -30.97 2.32
C SER A 223 12.35 -31.23 1.68
N ILE A 224 12.87 -30.29 0.89
CA ILE A 224 14.17 -30.42 0.21
C ILE A 224 15.32 -30.25 1.22
N THR A 225 15.19 -29.38 2.20
CA THR A 225 16.21 -29.16 3.23
C THR A 225 16.34 -30.33 4.20
N ASN A 226 15.25 -31.05 4.48
CA ASN A 226 15.27 -32.22 5.36
C ASN A 226 15.80 -33.50 4.72
N ASN A 227 15.86 -33.61 3.38
CA ASN A 227 16.39 -34.75 2.67
C ASN A 227 17.91 -34.63 2.33
N SER A 228 18.53 -33.51 2.70
CA SER A 228 19.96 -33.24 2.42
C SER A 228 20.83 -33.28 3.71
N SER A 229 20.30 -33.88 4.78
CA SER A 229 20.99 -34.04 6.08
C SER A 229 21.39 -35.49 6.32
#